data_6dc31a7fd63012c21c60c58790540547
#
_entry.id   6dc31a7fd63012c21c60c58790540547
#
_cell.length_a   1.000
_cell.length_b   1.000
_cell.length_c   1.000
_cell.angle_alpha   90.00
_cell.angle_beta   90.00
_cell.angle_gamma   90.00
#
_symmetry.space_group_name_H-M   'P 1'
#
loop_
_entity.id
_entity.type
_entity.pdbx_description
1 polymer ?
#
loop_
_entity_poly.entity_id
_entity_poly.type
_entity_poly.pdbx_seq_one_letter_code
_entity_poly.pdbx_strand_id
1 'polypeptide(L)'
;MTIQQIRITGTGSELQGVGRADDGRAVFVPGALPGECVEVEIIRQAPRFCEGRVVRVLEASDARREPDCPCYGRCGGCHARHMQYAETLKLKRQRVYDALTRIGGLTEPVVRETLGCAQPDRTRNKAEFPIVHGKIGAYAAGSHALVPLEDCLLQREPAVRALRWFAKKLPSLSCASHLTALVTRVNRAGEMMLTVCADAPVASEIEKLLPELRRDLPELVSVYFLRQNRRPSHALDGACSHLWGAKALDETLHHLKFELSPQSFFQVNPDQAERLYDCALEAAGLTESSDARVLDAYCGVGTITLAAAQRAAHVIGVEIVPPAIADARENARRNGLSNRARFILGDAAAEIPKLIAHGEHFDAAILDPPRKGADEKLLDALIRAGIPTLSYVSCDPATLARDVKRLIAGGYLLQWAQPVDMFPWTGHVETVCLLSKLNVKHHIEVEITMDELDLTAAESKATYDEIKAYVLEKFGFKVSQLYIAQIKRKCGIIERKNYNQSKKEDAKVPKCPPEKEAAIMDALKHFQMIP
;
A
#
# COMPACT_ATOMS: atom_id res chain seq x y z
N MET A 1 -15.27 23.05 24.39
CA MET A 1 -15.25 22.31 23.12
C MET A 1 -15.78 23.26 22.07
N THR A 2 -15.06 23.43 20.96
CA THR A 2 -15.44 24.42 19.94
C THR A 2 -16.12 23.66 18.77
N ILE A 3 -17.34 24.07 18.43
CA ILE A 3 -18.05 23.59 17.25
C ILE A 3 -17.77 24.55 16.12
N GLN A 4 -17.40 24.03 14.96
CA GLN A 4 -17.13 24.79 13.73
C GLN A 4 -17.91 24.21 12.56
N GLN A 5 -18.31 25.06 11.63
CA GLN A 5 -18.87 24.62 10.35
C GLN A 5 -17.74 24.42 9.36
N ILE A 6 -17.58 23.19 8.84
CA ILE A 6 -16.46 22.82 7.99
C ILE A 6 -16.95 22.27 6.65
N ARG A 7 -16.44 22.82 5.54
CA ARG A 7 -16.58 22.26 4.21
C ARG A 7 -15.51 21.18 4.02
N ILE A 8 -15.95 19.96 3.69
CA ILE A 8 -15.07 18.84 3.44
C ILE A 8 -14.61 18.87 1.96
N THR A 9 -13.29 18.98 1.76
CA THR A 9 -12.68 19.16 0.43
C THR A 9 -11.90 17.95 -0.06
N GLY A 10 -11.69 16.93 0.79
CA GLY A 10 -10.94 15.75 0.44
C GLY A 10 -11.06 14.65 1.49
N THR A 11 -10.22 13.61 1.36
CA THR A 11 -10.18 12.51 2.32
C THR A 11 -8.77 12.23 2.81
N GLY A 12 -8.67 11.71 4.04
CA GLY A 12 -7.45 11.17 4.60
C GLY A 12 -7.26 9.67 4.28
N SER A 13 -6.24 9.07 4.90
CA SER A 13 -5.83 7.68 4.63
C SER A 13 -6.86 6.62 4.98
N GLU A 14 -7.76 6.90 5.91
CA GLU A 14 -8.85 6.01 6.34
C GLU A 14 -10.21 6.45 5.79
N LEU A 15 -10.22 7.22 4.69
CA LEU A 15 -11.41 7.82 4.07
C LEU A 15 -12.18 8.75 5.01
N GLN A 16 -11.55 9.25 6.08
CA GLN A 16 -12.11 10.34 6.88
C GLN A 16 -12.10 11.64 6.06
N GLY A 17 -13.17 12.41 6.17
CA GLY A 17 -13.26 13.72 5.50
C GLY A 17 -12.15 14.67 5.99
N VAL A 18 -11.65 15.51 5.09
CA VAL A 18 -10.64 16.53 5.40
C VAL A 18 -11.17 17.89 4.96
N GLY A 19 -11.20 18.83 5.90
CA GLY A 19 -11.52 20.24 5.67
C GLY A 19 -10.50 21.16 6.33
N ARG A 20 -10.89 22.43 6.52
CA ARG A 20 -10.07 23.45 7.18
C ARG A 20 -10.83 24.03 8.38
N ALA A 21 -10.15 24.13 9.52
CA ALA A 21 -10.63 24.89 10.67
C ALA A 21 -10.52 26.40 10.41
N ASP A 22 -11.16 27.21 11.26
CA ASP A 22 -11.14 28.68 11.16
C ASP A 22 -9.70 29.25 11.22
N ASP A 23 -8.77 28.57 11.88
CA ASP A 23 -7.36 28.93 11.96
C ASP A 23 -6.50 28.40 10.78
N GLY A 24 -7.12 27.79 9.77
CA GLY A 24 -6.49 27.27 8.56
C GLY A 24 -5.87 25.87 8.68
N ARG A 25 -5.82 25.27 9.88
CA ARG A 25 -5.32 23.90 10.06
C ARG A 25 -6.23 22.87 9.39
N ALA A 26 -5.64 21.79 8.89
CA ALA A 26 -6.43 20.65 8.41
C ALA A 26 -7.22 20.02 9.56
N VAL A 27 -8.49 19.65 9.31
CA VAL A 27 -9.32 18.90 10.25
C VAL A 27 -9.68 17.56 9.63
N PHE A 28 -9.36 16.48 10.34
CA PHE A 28 -9.76 15.12 9.96
C PHE A 28 -11.07 14.77 10.66
N VAL A 29 -12.09 14.41 9.90
CA VAL A 29 -13.46 14.21 10.37
C VAL A 29 -13.98 12.84 9.93
N PRO A 30 -13.82 11.79 10.76
CA PRO A 30 -14.42 10.49 10.47
C PRO A 30 -15.93 10.59 10.24
N GLY A 31 -16.45 9.91 9.22
CA GLY A 31 -17.87 9.91 8.90
C GLY A 31 -18.37 11.07 8.05
N ALA A 32 -17.48 12.01 7.63
CA ALA A 32 -17.80 13.07 6.68
C ALA A 32 -17.25 12.76 5.28
N LEU A 33 -17.94 13.23 4.22
CA LEU A 33 -17.60 13.00 2.81
C LEU A 33 -17.17 14.30 2.11
N PRO A 34 -16.32 14.21 1.08
CA PRO A 34 -16.03 15.35 0.21
C PRO A 34 -17.29 15.98 -0.37
N GLY A 35 -17.34 17.30 -0.43
CA GLY A 35 -18.48 18.08 -0.88
C GLY A 35 -19.51 18.40 0.21
N GLU A 36 -19.46 17.75 1.37
CA GLU A 36 -20.37 18.05 2.49
C GLU A 36 -19.99 19.31 3.23
N CYS A 37 -21.01 19.94 3.82
CA CYS A 37 -20.88 20.93 4.86
C CYS A 37 -21.33 20.34 6.18
N VAL A 38 -20.47 20.32 7.19
CA VAL A 38 -20.73 19.64 8.46
C VAL A 38 -20.43 20.54 9.66
N GLU A 39 -21.24 20.43 10.72
CA GLU A 39 -20.88 20.91 12.04
C GLU A 39 -19.96 19.90 12.72
N VAL A 40 -18.79 20.36 13.13
CA VAL A 40 -17.73 19.52 13.69
C VAL A 40 -17.34 20.02 15.07
N GLU A 41 -17.38 19.14 16.04
CA GLU A 41 -16.76 19.35 17.34
C GLU A 41 -15.27 19.00 17.25
N ILE A 42 -14.40 19.96 17.55
CA ILE A 42 -12.96 19.71 17.61
C ILE A 42 -12.62 18.97 18.90
N ILE A 43 -12.23 17.70 18.77
CA ILE A 43 -11.94 16.80 19.89
C ILE A 43 -10.45 16.75 20.25
N ARG A 44 -9.57 17.04 19.28
CA ARG A 44 -8.11 17.10 19.47
C ARG A 44 -7.50 18.18 18.60
N GLN A 45 -6.57 18.92 19.19
CA GLN A 45 -5.76 19.90 18.46
C GLN A 45 -4.28 19.53 18.53
N ALA A 46 -3.66 19.36 17.37
CA ALA A 46 -2.22 19.19 17.20
C ALA A 46 -1.62 20.45 16.53
N PRO A 47 -0.30 20.64 16.55
CA PRO A 47 0.32 21.84 15.94
C PRO A 47 0.00 22.03 14.46
N ARG A 48 -0.20 20.95 13.70
CA ARG A 48 -0.39 20.99 12.24
C ARG A 48 -1.78 20.57 11.77
N PHE A 49 -2.58 19.94 12.63
CA PHE A 49 -3.90 19.43 12.28
C PHE A 49 -4.81 19.36 13.51
N CYS A 50 -6.12 19.20 13.25
CA CYS A 50 -7.12 18.90 14.25
C CYS A 50 -7.84 17.58 13.92
N GLU A 51 -8.39 16.95 14.94
CA GLU A 51 -9.33 15.83 14.78
C GLU A 51 -10.72 16.31 15.24
N GLY A 52 -11.71 16.01 14.44
CA GLY A 52 -13.08 16.43 14.69
C GLY A 52 -14.07 15.29 14.69
N ARG A 53 -15.18 15.48 15.36
CA ARG A 53 -16.33 14.58 15.35
C ARG A 53 -17.51 15.29 14.70
N VAL A 54 -18.20 14.62 13.75
CA VAL A 54 -19.43 15.15 13.16
C VAL A 54 -20.49 15.29 14.24
N VAL A 55 -21.03 16.49 14.39
CA VAL A 55 -22.21 16.79 15.22
C VAL A 55 -23.46 16.67 14.35
N ARG A 56 -23.44 17.30 13.18
CA ARG A 56 -24.54 17.32 12.23
C ARG A 56 -24.03 17.55 10.81
N VAL A 57 -24.63 16.88 9.83
CA VAL A 57 -24.44 17.16 8.41
C VAL A 57 -25.45 18.23 8.01
N LEU A 58 -24.97 19.36 7.51
CA LEU A 58 -25.79 20.50 7.09
C LEU A 58 -26.19 20.38 5.62
N GLU A 59 -25.20 20.03 4.78
CA GLU A 59 -25.36 19.75 3.36
C GLU A 59 -24.77 18.36 3.09
N ALA A 60 -25.60 17.39 2.75
CA ALA A 60 -25.17 16.04 2.50
C ALA A 60 -24.69 15.85 1.04
N SER A 61 -23.72 14.98 0.83
CA SER A 61 -23.32 14.49 -0.47
C SER A 61 -24.32 13.47 -1.01
N ASP A 62 -24.56 13.45 -2.33
CA ASP A 62 -25.37 12.41 -2.99
C ASP A 62 -24.80 11.00 -2.80
N ALA A 63 -23.52 10.90 -2.50
CA ALA A 63 -22.84 9.64 -2.21
C ALA A 63 -23.07 9.14 -0.76
N ARG A 64 -23.75 9.92 0.10
CA ARG A 64 -24.06 9.51 1.48
C ARG A 64 -25.16 8.44 1.50
N ARG A 65 -25.03 7.51 2.41
CA ARG A 65 -26.07 6.50 2.73
C ARG A 65 -26.14 6.29 4.24
N GLU A 66 -27.25 5.76 4.71
CA GLU A 66 -27.34 5.27 6.08
C GLU A 66 -26.52 3.99 6.23
N PRO A 67 -25.69 3.89 7.29
CA PRO A 67 -24.93 2.67 7.55
C PRO A 67 -25.84 1.49 7.89
N ASP A 68 -25.62 0.37 7.22
CA ASP A 68 -26.37 -0.88 7.41
C ASP A 68 -25.86 -1.76 8.57
N CYS A 69 -24.80 -1.34 9.25
CA CYS A 69 -24.20 -2.05 10.39
C CYS A 69 -24.49 -1.30 11.70
N PRO A 70 -25.15 -1.92 12.70
CA PRO A 70 -25.50 -1.27 13.97
C PRO A 70 -24.26 -0.94 14.82
N CYS A 71 -23.12 -1.55 14.54
CA CYS A 71 -21.84 -1.29 15.23
C CYS A 71 -20.97 -0.25 14.51
N TYR A 72 -21.41 0.27 13.36
CA TYR A 72 -20.65 1.28 12.61
C TYR A 72 -20.40 2.53 13.47
N GLY A 73 -19.23 3.14 13.34
CA GLY A 73 -18.80 4.30 14.14
C GLY A 73 -18.30 3.95 15.55
N ARG A 74 -18.61 2.74 16.07
CA ARG A 74 -18.06 2.23 17.34
C ARG A 74 -16.97 1.17 17.08
N CYS A 75 -17.25 0.22 16.20
CA CYS A 75 -16.31 -0.82 15.77
C CYS A 75 -15.28 -0.25 14.79
N GLY A 76 -13.99 -0.59 14.98
CA GLY A 76 -12.87 -0.16 14.11
C GLY A 76 -12.74 -0.92 12.78
N GLY A 77 -13.67 -1.83 12.44
CA GLY A 77 -13.53 -2.70 11.28
C GLY A 77 -13.89 -2.06 9.92
N CYS A 78 -14.70 -1.00 9.90
CA CYS A 78 -15.17 -0.32 8.70
C CYS A 78 -15.03 1.20 8.83
N HIS A 79 -14.57 1.85 7.76
CA HIS A 79 -14.39 3.31 7.71
C HIS A 79 -15.45 4.00 6.82
N ALA A 80 -16.10 3.28 5.93
CA ALA A 80 -16.80 3.85 4.77
C ALA A 80 -18.25 3.36 4.54
N ARG A 81 -18.92 2.74 5.56
CA ARG A 81 -20.31 2.28 5.38
C ARG A 81 -21.34 3.40 5.30
N HIS A 82 -20.96 4.62 5.62
CA HIS A 82 -21.79 5.82 5.49
C HIS A 82 -21.81 6.40 4.07
N MET A 83 -21.08 5.80 3.12
CA MET A 83 -21.05 6.21 1.72
C MET A 83 -21.39 5.07 0.77
N GLN A 84 -21.82 5.40 -0.43
CA GLN A 84 -22.08 4.44 -1.50
C GLN A 84 -20.78 3.72 -1.87
N TYR A 85 -20.85 2.42 -2.18
CA TYR A 85 -19.66 1.63 -2.49
C TYR A 85 -18.87 2.17 -3.69
N ALA A 86 -19.55 2.61 -4.73
CA ALA A 86 -18.93 3.22 -5.90
C ALA A 86 -18.07 4.46 -5.54
N GLU A 87 -18.49 5.25 -4.54
CA GLU A 87 -17.71 6.40 -4.09
C GLU A 87 -16.41 5.96 -3.37
N THR A 88 -16.47 4.87 -2.60
CA THR A 88 -15.25 4.33 -1.97
C THR A 88 -14.18 3.97 -3.01
N LEU A 89 -14.59 3.44 -4.17
CA LEU A 89 -13.67 3.07 -5.26
C LEU A 89 -13.01 4.31 -5.89
N LYS A 90 -13.78 5.37 -6.13
CA LYS A 90 -13.24 6.65 -6.64
C LYS A 90 -12.22 7.26 -5.66
N LEU A 91 -12.55 7.29 -4.37
CA LEU A 91 -11.68 7.82 -3.34
C LEU A 91 -10.38 7.01 -3.18
N LYS A 92 -10.43 5.69 -3.34
CA LYS A 92 -9.26 4.81 -3.35
C LYS A 92 -8.36 5.10 -4.56
N ARG A 93 -8.94 5.26 -5.76
CA ARG A 93 -8.20 5.70 -6.95
C ARG A 93 -7.53 7.04 -6.74
N GLN A 94 -8.28 8.02 -6.22
CA GLN A 94 -7.76 9.37 -5.95
C GLN A 94 -6.60 9.33 -4.96
N ARG A 95 -6.68 8.50 -3.92
CA ARG A 95 -5.60 8.32 -2.95
C ARG A 95 -4.31 7.81 -3.60
N VAL A 96 -4.39 6.85 -4.51
CA VAL A 96 -3.23 6.35 -5.26
C VAL A 96 -2.67 7.45 -6.17
N TYR A 97 -3.54 8.17 -6.89
CA TYR A 97 -3.15 9.29 -7.74
C TYR A 97 -2.42 10.38 -6.94
N ASP A 98 -3.00 10.80 -5.81
CA ASP A 98 -2.42 11.82 -4.93
C ASP A 98 -1.04 11.40 -4.37
N ALA A 99 -0.87 10.13 -4.02
CA ALA A 99 0.42 9.63 -3.54
C ALA A 99 1.48 9.67 -4.65
N LEU A 100 1.15 9.18 -5.84
CA LEU A 100 2.07 9.18 -6.98
C LEU A 100 2.45 10.59 -7.43
N THR A 101 1.53 11.55 -7.37
CA THR A 101 1.82 12.95 -7.72
C THR A 101 2.59 13.67 -6.63
N ARG A 102 2.14 13.63 -5.37
CA ARG A 102 2.69 14.46 -4.29
C ARG A 102 3.98 13.88 -3.70
N ILE A 103 4.06 12.55 -3.55
CA ILE A 103 5.22 11.85 -2.97
C ILE A 103 6.13 11.37 -4.11
N GLY A 104 5.54 10.73 -5.12
CA GLY A 104 6.25 10.22 -6.29
C GLY A 104 6.84 11.32 -7.17
N GLY A 105 6.22 12.50 -7.18
CA GLY A 105 6.63 13.64 -8.01
C GLY A 105 6.26 13.47 -9.48
N LEU A 106 5.31 12.58 -9.79
CA LEU A 106 4.86 12.31 -11.15
C LEU A 106 3.86 13.35 -11.63
N THR A 107 3.96 13.75 -12.88
CA THR A 107 2.96 14.57 -13.56
C THR A 107 1.99 13.64 -14.27
N GLU A 108 0.71 13.76 -13.94
CA GLU A 108 -0.40 13.02 -14.57
C GLU A 108 -0.17 11.50 -14.70
N PRO A 109 0.15 10.78 -13.60
CA PRO A 109 0.32 9.33 -13.66
C PRO A 109 -0.96 8.64 -14.14
N VAL A 110 -0.82 7.62 -14.98
CA VAL A 110 -1.96 6.80 -15.43
C VAL A 110 -2.41 5.91 -14.27
N VAL A 111 -3.48 6.29 -13.58
CA VAL A 111 -4.13 5.48 -12.55
C VAL A 111 -5.47 5.00 -13.07
N ARG A 112 -5.58 3.68 -13.27
CA ARG A 112 -6.79 3.02 -13.76
C ARG A 112 -7.92 3.10 -12.74
N GLU A 113 -9.16 2.81 -13.15
CA GLU A 113 -10.29 2.70 -12.23
C GLU A 113 -10.06 1.58 -11.20
N THR A 114 -10.49 1.80 -9.96
CA THR A 114 -10.32 0.80 -8.90
C THR A 114 -11.14 -0.46 -9.19
N LEU A 115 -10.51 -1.62 -9.19
CA LEU A 115 -11.20 -2.90 -9.31
C LEU A 115 -11.96 -3.21 -8.01
N GLY A 116 -13.27 -2.97 -8.03
CA GLY A 116 -14.16 -3.21 -6.89
C GLY A 116 -14.64 -4.66 -6.79
N CYS A 117 -15.16 -5.05 -5.62
CA CYS A 117 -15.83 -6.35 -5.42
C CYS A 117 -17.21 -6.34 -6.08
N ALA A 118 -17.58 -7.44 -6.72
CA ALA A 118 -18.96 -7.64 -7.17
C ALA A 118 -19.93 -7.72 -5.98
N GLN A 119 -19.49 -8.35 -4.90
CA GLN A 119 -20.18 -8.41 -3.61
C GLN A 119 -19.21 -7.88 -2.55
N PRO A 120 -19.35 -6.63 -2.05
CA PRO A 120 -18.42 -6.04 -1.10
C PRO A 120 -18.61 -6.54 0.36
N ASP A 121 -19.70 -7.22 0.63
CA ASP A 121 -19.99 -7.83 1.93
C ASP A 121 -19.62 -9.32 1.94
N ARG A 122 -19.39 -9.88 3.15
CA ARG A 122 -19.06 -11.30 3.38
C ARG A 122 -17.79 -11.76 2.63
N THR A 123 -16.88 -10.85 2.33
CA THR A 123 -15.69 -11.14 1.52
C THR A 123 -14.55 -11.79 2.30
N ARG A 124 -14.42 -11.47 3.61
CA ARG A 124 -13.26 -11.90 4.40
C ARG A 124 -13.35 -13.37 4.79
N ASN A 125 -12.32 -14.11 4.42
CA ASN A 125 -12.15 -15.54 4.74
C ASN A 125 -11.46 -15.79 6.10
N LYS A 126 -10.89 -14.74 6.73
CA LYS A 126 -10.27 -14.82 8.06
C LYS A 126 -10.88 -13.76 8.96
N ALA A 127 -11.35 -14.19 10.14
CA ALA A 127 -11.82 -13.31 11.20
C ALA A 127 -11.01 -13.52 12.48
N GLU A 128 -10.71 -12.44 13.18
CA GLU A 128 -10.15 -12.43 14.52
C GLU A 128 -11.14 -11.70 15.43
N PHE A 129 -11.77 -12.42 16.33
CA PHE A 129 -12.73 -11.89 17.29
C PHE A 129 -12.09 -11.87 18.68
N PRO A 130 -11.66 -10.72 19.22
CA PRO A 130 -11.16 -10.63 20.58
C PRO A 130 -12.21 -11.04 21.61
N ILE A 131 -11.74 -11.67 22.67
CA ILE A 131 -12.53 -12.02 23.85
C ILE A 131 -11.96 -11.23 25.03
N VAL A 132 -12.78 -10.40 25.65
CA VAL A 132 -12.41 -9.55 26.77
C VAL A 132 -13.46 -9.68 27.87
N HIS A 133 -13.06 -10.08 29.08
CA HIS A 133 -13.96 -10.30 30.22
C HIS A 133 -15.16 -11.20 29.88
N GLY A 134 -14.91 -12.30 29.16
CA GLY A 134 -15.95 -13.26 28.76
C GLY A 134 -16.96 -12.77 27.73
N LYS A 135 -16.69 -11.64 27.07
CA LYS A 135 -17.46 -11.12 25.93
C LYS A 135 -16.62 -11.17 24.65
N ILE A 136 -17.25 -11.48 23.53
CA ILE A 136 -16.61 -11.58 22.22
C ILE A 136 -17.10 -10.45 21.29
N GLY A 137 -16.23 -9.95 20.41
CA GLY A 137 -16.63 -8.88 19.50
C GLY A 137 -15.49 -8.39 18.62
N ALA A 138 -15.38 -7.08 18.48
CA ALA A 138 -14.28 -6.40 17.80
C ALA A 138 -13.75 -5.24 18.66
N TYR A 139 -12.54 -4.78 18.38
CA TYR A 139 -12.03 -3.58 19.05
C TYR A 139 -12.67 -2.31 18.47
N ALA A 140 -12.93 -1.34 19.34
CA ALA A 140 -13.34 -0.01 18.95
C ALA A 140 -12.20 0.70 18.21
N ALA A 141 -12.55 1.64 17.33
CA ALA A 141 -11.59 2.41 16.56
C ALA A 141 -10.56 3.10 17.48
N GLY A 142 -9.26 2.91 17.19
CA GLY A 142 -8.17 3.54 17.93
C GLY A 142 -8.00 3.08 19.40
N SER A 143 -8.66 2.00 19.82
CA SER A 143 -8.55 1.49 21.19
C SER A 143 -8.70 -0.03 21.29
N HIS A 144 -8.39 -0.60 22.47
CA HIS A 144 -8.66 -2.00 22.80
C HIS A 144 -10.00 -2.21 23.56
N ALA A 145 -10.88 -1.20 23.59
CA ALA A 145 -12.21 -1.36 24.15
C ALA A 145 -13.03 -2.31 23.27
N LEU A 146 -13.68 -3.30 23.88
CA LEU A 146 -14.46 -4.28 23.15
C LEU A 146 -15.83 -3.71 22.76
N VAL A 147 -16.19 -3.84 21.49
CA VAL A 147 -17.54 -3.67 20.96
C VAL A 147 -18.11 -5.07 20.74
N PRO A 148 -19.07 -5.53 21.55
CA PRO A 148 -19.72 -6.82 21.31
C PRO A 148 -20.39 -6.88 19.96
N LEU A 149 -20.25 -8.00 19.25
CA LEU A 149 -20.82 -8.21 17.93
C LEU A 149 -21.80 -9.38 17.94
N GLU A 150 -22.95 -9.19 17.28
CA GLU A 150 -23.88 -10.26 16.94
C GLU A 150 -23.76 -10.65 15.46
N ASP A 151 -23.28 -9.71 14.63
CA ASP A 151 -23.03 -9.90 13.22
C ASP A 151 -21.85 -9.03 12.76
N CYS A 152 -21.20 -9.46 11.67
CA CYS A 152 -20.19 -8.66 10.97
C CYS A 152 -20.32 -8.86 9.47
N LEU A 153 -20.80 -7.85 8.77
CA LEU A 153 -21.03 -7.89 7.32
C LEU A 153 -19.75 -8.07 6.48
N LEU A 154 -18.56 -7.88 7.07
CA LEU A 154 -17.29 -8.17 6.37
C LEU A 154 -16.98 -9.67 6.32
N GLN A 155 -17.37 -10.42 7.37
CA GLN A 155 -16.95 -11.80 7.56
C GLN A 155 -17.91 -12.79 6.88
N ARG A 156 -17.36 -13.89 6.36
CA ARG A 156 -18.17 -14.99 5.80
C ARG A 156 -19.11 -15.58 6.85
N GLU A 157 -20.26 -16.05 6.43
CA GLU A 157 -21.32 -16.49 7.34
C GLU A 157 -20.90 -17.61 8.32
N PRO A 158 -20.08 -18.63 7.95
CA PRO A 158 -19.58 -19.59 8.93
C PRO A 158 -18.83 -18.95 10.09
N ALA A 159 -18.00 -17.92 9.82
CA ALA A 159 -17.29 -17.19 10.87
C ALA A 159 -18.25 -16.44 11.81
N VAL A 160 -19.33 -15.87 11.27
CA VAL A 160 -20.37 -15.19 12.06
C VAL A 160 -21.19 -16.17 12.88
N ARG A 161 -21.49 -17.37 12.35
CA ARG A 161 -22.11 -18.43 13.14
C ARG A 161 -21.25 -18.86 14.32
N ALA A 162 -19.95 -19.02 14.11
CA ALA A 162 -19.02 -19.31 15.20
C ALA A 162 -18.97 -18.18 16.24
N LEU A 163 -18.94 -16.91 15.81
CA LEU A 163 -19.04 -15.75 16.69
C LEU A 163 -20.28 -15.82 17.58
N ARG A 164 -21.47 -16.02 16.98
CA ARG A 164 -22.75 -16.10 17.71
C ARG A 164 -22.79 -17.29 18.67
N TRP A 165 -22.28 -18.43 18.25
CA TRP A 165 -22.19 -19.62 19.09
C TRP A 165 -21.31 -19.36 20.34
N PHE A 166 -20.14 -18.79 20.16
CA PHE A 166 -19.25 -18.45 21.28
C PHE A 166 -19.82 -17.34 22.15
N ALA A 167 -20.45 -16.31 21.59
CA ALA A 167 -21.12 -15.26 22.36
C ALA A 167 -22.15 -15.83 23.34
N LYS A 168 -22.92 -16.84 22.89
CA LYS A 168 -23.93 -17.54 23.73
C LYS A 168 -23.28 -18.48 24.74
N LYS A 169 -22.15 -19.13 24.37
CA LYS A 169 -21.54 -20.19 25.19
C LYS A 169 -20.63 -19.65 26.29
N LEU A 170 -19.87 -18.55 26.00
CA LEU A 170 -18.89 -17.98 26.90
C LEU A 170 -19.34 -17.77 28.34
N PRO A 171 -20.58 -17.27 28.65
CA PRO A 171 -20.98 -17.06 30.02
C PRO A 171 -21.05 -18.34 30.85
N SER A 172 -21.17 -19.52 30.24
CA SER A 172 -21.23 -20.83 30.91
C SER A 172 -19.90 -21.55 31.00
N LEU A 173 -18.82 -21.01 30.40
CA LEU A 173 -17.51 -21.67 30.40
C LEU A 173 -16.70 -21.26 31.62
N SER A 174 -16.20 -22.25 32.35
CA SER A 174 -15.28 -22.02 33.49
C SER A 174 -13.94 -21.36 33.06
N CYS A 175 -13.48 -21.63 31.83
CA CYS A 175 -12.28 -21.07 31.27
C CYS A 175 -12.46 -19.73 30.53
N ALA A 176 -13.66 -19.15 30.50
CA ALA A 176 -13.95 -17.94 29.73
C ALA A 176 -13.03 -16.75 30.03
N SER A 177 -12.58 -16.62 31.29
CA SER A 177 -11.65 -15.57 31.71
C SER A 177 -10.24 -15.69 31.11
N HIS A 178 -9.87 -16.89 30.64
CA HIS A 178 -8.57 -17.18 30.02
C HIS A 178 -8.62 -17.11 28.50
N LEU A 179 -9.81 -17.10 27.89
CA LEU A 179 -9.95 -16.98 26.44
C LEU A 179 -9.66 -15.55 26.01
N THR A 180 -8.83 -15.38 24.98
CA THR A 180 -8.35 -14.08 24.52
C THR A 180 -8.84 -13.73 23.11
N ALA A 181 -9.03 -14.73 22.25
CA ALA A 181 -9.57 -14.54 20.91
C ALA A 181 -10.15 -15.83 20.33
N LEU A 182 -11.06 -15.65 19.39
CA LEU A 182 -11.52 -16.67 18.46
C LEU A 182 -11.02 -16.29 17.06
N VAL A 183 -10.27 -17.18 16.40
CA VAL A 183 -9.84 -16.97 15.03
C VAL A 183 -10.49 -18.01 14.13
N THR A 184 -11.11 -17.57 13.04
CA THR A 184 -11.73 -18.44 12.05
C THR A 184 -11.06 -18.25 10.69
N ARG A 185 -10.94 -19.34 9.92
CA ARG A 185 -10.68 -19.32 8.48
C ARG A 185 -11.78 -20.07 7.78
N VAL A 186 -12.30 -19.51 6.70
CA VAL A 186 -13.38 -20.09 5.89
C VAL A 186 -12.93 -20.12 4.45
N ASN A 187 -12.76 -21.32 3.88
CA ASN A 187 -12.34 -21.48 2.48
C ASN A 187 -13.48 -21.17 1.48
N ARG A 188 -13.22 -21.27 0.19
CA ARG A 188 -14.22 -21.05 -0.87
C ARG A 188 -15.37 -22.06 -0.84
N ALA A 189 -15.13 -23.27 -0.37
CA ALA A 189 -16.18 -24.30 -0.21
C ALA A 189 -17.10 -24.03 0.98
N GLY A 190 -16.78 -23.03 1.83
CA GLY A 190 -17.52 -22.71 3.04
C GLY A 190 -17.08 -23.53 4.25
N GLU A 191 -16.06 -24.37 4.13
CA GLU A 191 -15.49 -25.13 5.24
C GLU A 191 -14.69 -24.20 6.16
N MET A 192 -14.75 -24.47 7.47
CA MET A 192 -14.17 -23.60 8.49
C MET A 192 -13.15 -24.32 9.36
N MET A 193 -12.00 -23.69 9.52
CA MET A 193 -11.02 -23.96 10.56
C MET A 193 -11.22 -22.95 11.71
N LEU A 194 -11.29 -23.44 12.92
CA LEU A 194 -11.46 -22.67 14.15
C LEU A 194 -10.20 -22.77 15.01
N THR A 195 -9.69 -21.64 15.49
CA THR A 195 -8.60 -21.59 16.48
C THR A 195 -9.09 -20.82 17.71
N VAL A 196 -9.11 -21.47 18.86
CA VAL A 196 -9.41 -20.86 20.16
C VAL A 196 -8.11 -20.45 20.82
N CYS A 197 -7.94 -19.15 21.08
CA CYS A 197 -6.73 -18.59 21.70
C CYS A 197 -6.94 -18.32 23.18
N ALA A 198 -5.96 -18.65 24.01
CA ALA A 198 -6.01 -18.42 25.44
C ALA A 198 -4.63 -18.08 26.04
N ASP A 199 -4.63 -17.41 27.18
CA ASP A 199 -3.42 -17.09 27.96
C ASP A 199 -3.03 -18.21 28.96
N ALA A 200 -3.89 -19.24 29.11
CA ALA A 200 -3.71 -20.38 29.99
C ALA A 200 -3.88 -21.73 29.25
N PRO A 201 -3.41 -22.86 29.80
CA PRO A 201 -3.47 -24.18 29.17
C PRO A 201 -4.87 -24.84 29.33
N VAL A 202 -5.88 -24.28 28.71
CA VAL A 202 -7.29 -24.71 28.81
C VAL A 202 -7.75 -25.60 27.63
N ALA A 203 -6.83 -26.27 26.95
CA ALA A 203 -7.13 -27.10 25.79
C ALA A 203 -8.17 -28.19 26.08
N SER A 204 -8.08 -28.86 27.25
CA SER A 204 -9.02 -29.91 27.67
C SER A 204 -10.48 -29.42 27.85
N GLU A 205 -10.66 -28.16 28.24
CA GLU A 205 -11.97 -27.53 28.31
C GLU A 205 -12.57 -27.29 26.93
N ILE A 206 -11.72 -26.91 25.95
CA ILE A 206 -12.14 -26.72 24.56
C ILE A 206 -12.46 -28.06 23.90
N GLU A 207 -11.68 -29.12 24.19
CA GLU A 207 -11.98 -30.48 23.70
C GLU A 207 -13.36 -30.96 24.11
N LYS A 208 -13.82 -30.64 25.34
CA LYS A 208 -15.18 -30.99 25.81
C LYS A 208 -16.30 -30.33 25.00
N LEU A 209 -16.01 -29.22 24.31
CA LEU A 209 -16.97 -28.51 23.47
C LEU A 209 -17.09 -29.12 22.06
N LEU A 210 -16.15 -29.95 21.62
CA LEU A 210 -16.08 -30.49 20.26
C LEU A 210 -17.40 -31.18 19.82
N PRO A 211 -18.07 -32.01 20.64
CA PRO A 211 -19.35 -32.63 20.22
C PRO A 211 -20.45 -31.60 19.91
N GLU A 212 -20.56 -30.53 20.71
CA GLU A 212 -21.52 -29.46 20.50
C GLU A 212 -21.13 -28.60 19.27
N LEU A 213 -19.85 -28.20 19.17
CA LEU A 213 -19.33 -27.42 18.05
C LEU A 213 -19.60 -28.10 16.70
N ARG A 214 -19.33 -29.41 16.62
CA ARG A 214 -19.55 -30.20 15.39
C ARG A 214 -21.03 -30.36 15.03
N ARG A 215 -21.89 -30.43 16.02
CA ARG A 215 -23.34 -30.51 15.79
C ARG A 215 -23.92 -29.19 15.32
N ASP A 216 -23.47 -28.08 15.94
CA ASP A 216 -24.07 -26.76 15.75
C ASP A 216 -23.43 -25.96 14.63
N LEU A 217 -22.19 -26.31 14.21
CA LEU A 217 -21.42 -25.69 13.13
C LEU A 217 -21.01 -26.76 12.09
N PRO A 218 -21.93 -27.15 11.19
CA PRO A 218 -21.70 -28.25 10.25
C PRO A 218 -20.55 -27.99 9.25
N GLU A 219 -20.20 -26.74 9.00
CA GLU A 219 -19.05 -26.32 8.18
C GLU A 219 -17.69 -26.44 8.86
N LEU A 220 -17.68 -26.76 10.16
CA LEU A 220 -16.44 -26.92 10.93
C LEU A 220 -15.71 -28.20 10.53
N VAL A 221 -14.50 -28.07 9.97
CA VAL A 221 -13.65 -29.20 9.53
C VAL A 221 -12.37 -29.34 10.35
N SER A 222 -11.99 -28.32 11.10
CA SER A 222 -10.74 -28.30 11.88
C SER A 222 -10.86 -27.44 13.11
N VAL A 223 -10.30 -27.90 14.25
CA VAL A 223 -10.23 -27.13 15.49
C VAL A 223 -8.81 -27.18 16.05
N TYR A 224 -8.32 -25.99 16.36
CA TYR A 224 -7.05 -25.78 17.02
C TYR A 224 -7.23 -25.04 18.34
N PHE A 225 -6.33 -25.31 19.26
CA PHE A 225 -6.09 -24.50 20.45
C PHE A 225 -4.74 -23.81 20.32
N LEU A 226 -4.69 -22.51 20.64
CA LEU A 226 -3.46 -21.75 20.66
C LEU A 226 -3.23 -21.15 22.05
N ARG A 227 -2.15 -21.56 22.69
CA ARG A 227 -1.68 -20.93 23.90
C ARG A 227 -0.81 -19.74 23.52
N GLN A 228 -1.30 -18.54 23.80
CA GLN A 228 -0.60 -17.31 23.48
C GLN A 228 0.70 -17.13 24.28
N ASN A 229 1.67 -16.47 23.66
CA ASN A 229 2.87 -16.00 24.35
C ASN A 229 2.49 -14.95 25.42
N ARG A 230 3.36 -14.74 26.41
CA ARG A 230 3.10 -13.81 27.52
C ARG A 230 2.79 -12.36 27.07
N ARG A 231 3.33 -11.95 25.92
CA ARG A 231 3.09 -10.64 25.28
C ARG A 231 2.88 -10.86 23.79
N PRO A 232 1.68 -11.29 23.38
CA PRO A 232 1.44 -11.62 21.98
C PRO A 232 1.45 -10.35 21.12
N SER A 233 2.08 -10.43 19.96
CA SER A 233 2.08 -9.36 18.96
C SER A 233 0.77 -9.35 18.14
N HIS A 234 0.11 -10.50 18.04
CA HIS A 234 -1.18 -10.70 17.37
C HIS A 234 -1.91 -11.93 17.95
N ALA A 235 -3.17 -12.13 17.58
CA ALA A 235 -4.01 -13.19 18.15
C ALA A 235 -3.41 -14.61 18.01
N LEU A 236 -2.69 -14.90 16.91
CA LEU A 236 -2.09 -16.21 16.63
C LEU A 236 -0.60 -16.31 17.04
N ASP A 237 -0.11 -15.41 17.90
CA ASP A 237 1.26 -15.46 18.44
C ASP A 237 1.33 -16.40 19.64
N GLY A 238 1.78 -17.64 19.40
CA GLY A 238 1.88 -18.65 20.44
C GLY A 238 2.03 -20.07 19.93
N ALA A 239 1.95 -21.03 20.84
CA ALA A 239 2.05 -22.46 20.54
C ALA A 239 0.68 -23.01 20.14
N CYS A 240 0.60 -23.55 18.92
CA CYS A 240 -0.62 -24.09 18.34
C CYS A 240 -0.70 -25.61 18.52
N SER A 241 -1.83 -26.14 18.98
CA SER A 241 -2.10 -27.57 19.18
C SER A 241 -3.35 -27.96 18.40
N HIS A 242 -3.27 -29.02 17.61
CA HIS A 242 -4.40 -29.56 16.87
C HIS A 242 -5.30 -30.38 17.80
N LEU A 243 -6.58 -30.05 17.87
CA LEU A 243 -7.54 -30.74 18.74
C LEU A 243 -8.42 -31.73 17.97
N TRP A 244 -8.86 -31.35 16.75
CA TRP A 244 -9.78 -32.20 15.99
C TRP A 244 -9.81 -31.83 14.49
N GLY A 245 -10.14 -32.84 13.66
CA GLY A 245 -10.44 -32.70 12.23
C GLY A 245 -9.19 -32.66 11.34
N ALA A 246 -9.27 -31.92 10.23
CA ALA A 246 -8.18 -31.78 9.29
C ALA A 246 -7.03 -30.95 9.89
N LYS A 247 -5.78 -31.32 9.58
CA LYS A 247 -4.59 -30.56 10.04
C LYS A 247 -4.35 -29.25 9.26
N ALA A 248 -4.94 -29.13 8.09
CA ALA A 248 -4.90 -27.92 7.29
C ALA A 248 -6.27 -27.69 6.64
N LEU A 249 -6.53 -26.45 6.22
CA LEU A 249 -7.70 -26.07 5.46
C LEU A 249 -7.29 -25.95 3.99
N ASP A 250 -7.92 -26.72 3.11
CA ASP A 250 -7.70 -26.60 1.67
C ASP A 250 -8.32 -25.30 1.15
N GLU A 251 -7.57 -24.56 0.34
CA GLU A 251 -8.05 -23.36 -0.33
C GLU A 251 -7.63 -23.41 -1.80
N THR A 252 -8.38 -22.72 -2.66
CA THR A 252 -8.10 -22.60 -4.09
C THR A 252 -7.95 -21.15 -4.51
N LEU A 253 -6.96 -20.89 -5.37
CA LEU A 253 -6.72 -19.59 -5.99
C LEU A 253 -6.17 -19.83 -7.41
N HIS A 254 -6.78 -19.25 -8.46
CA HIS A 254 -6.40 -19.51 -9.86
C HIS A 254 -6.30 -21.01 -10.20
N HIS A 255 -7.22 -21.83 -9.72
CA HIS A 255 -7.21 -23.31 -9.85
C HIS A 255 -6.04 -24.00 -9.12
N LEU A 256 -5.16 -23.27 -8.48
CA LEU A 256 -4.10 -23.79 -7.63
C LEU A 256 -4.64 -24.17 -6.25
N LYS A 257 -4.14 -25.29 -5.72
CA LYS A 257 -4.51 -25.79 -4.40
C LYS A 257 -3.47 -25.40 -3.36
N PHE A 258 -3.92 -24.85 -2.24
CA PHE A 258 -3.10 -24.44 -1.12
C PHE A 258 -3.59 -25.10 0.16
N GLU A 259 -2.65 -25.50 1.01
CA GLU A 259 -2.95 -25.88 2.39
C GLU A 259 -2.67 -24.73 3.33
N LEU A 260 -3.66 -24.36 4.14
CA LEU A 260 -3.55 -23.29 5.11
C LEU A 260 -3.50 -23.85 6.53
N SER A 261 -2.42 -23.59 7.23
CA SER A 261 -2.34 -23.80 8.68
C SER A 261 -3.02 -22.63 9.42
N PRO A 262 -3.29 -22.75 10.72
CA PRO A 262 -3.84 -21.63 11.50
C PRO A 262 -3.03 -20.33 11.38
N GLN A 263 -1.69 -20.45 11.33
CA GLN A 263 -0.74 -19.33 11.37
C GLN A 263 -0.26 -18.87 9.99
N SER A 264 -0.55 -19.62 8.89
CA SER A 264 -0.14 -19.23 7.53
C SER A 264 -0.76 -17.88 7.14
N PHE A 265 0.02 -17.04 6.45
CA PHE A 265 -0.54 -15.87 5.77
C PHE A 265 -1.25 -16.31 4.48
N PHE A 266 -2.41 -15.75 4.25
CA PHE A 266 -3.15 -15.88 2.99
C PHE A 266 -4.05 -14.66 2.81
N GLN A 267 -4.26 -14.21 1.58
CA GLN A 267 -5.10 -13.04 1.29
C GLN A 267 -6.54 -13.25 1.80
N VAL A 268 -7.07 -12.23 2.49
CA VAL A 268 -8.35 -12.36 3.20
C VAL A 268 -9.58 -12.30 2.30
N ASN A 269 -9.42 -11.88 1.05
CA ASN A 269 -10.46 -11.80 0.03
C ASN A 269 -9.99 -12.53 -1.23
N PRO A 270 -10.26 -13.84 -1.36
CA PRO A 270 -9.73 -14.65 -2.45
C PRO A 270 -10.12 -14.16 -3.84
N ASP A 271 -11.33 -13.64 -4.02
CA ASP A 271 -11.80 -13.17 -5.33
C ASP A 271 -11.04 -11.91 -5.80
N GLN A 272 -10.75 -11.00 -4.86
CA GLN A 272 -9.92 -9.84 -5.18
C GLN A 272 -8.43 -10.19 -5.24
N ALA A 273 -7.98 -11.23 -4.53
CA ALA A 273 -6.60 -11.72 -4.65
C ALA A 273 -6.32 -12.28 -6.05
N GLU A 274 -7.28 -13.02 -6.66
CA GLU A 274 -7.15 -13.47 -8.05
C GLU A 274 -7.02 -12.29 -9.01
N ARG A 275 -7.88 -11.27 -8.87
CA ARG A 275 -7.82 -10.06 -9.70
C ARG A 275 -6.52 -9.27 -9.50
N LEU A 276 -6.03 -9.18 -8.24
CA LEU A 276 -4.75 -8.55 -7.92
C LEU A 276 -3.60 -9.28 -8.61
N TYR A 277 -3.61 -10.62 -8.56
CA TYR A 277 -2.57 -11.45 -9.18
C TYR A 277 -2.66 -11.43 -10.71
N ASP A 278 -3.87 -11.39 -11.30
CA ASP A 278 -4.00 -11.17 -12.74
C ASP A 278 -3.38 -9.86 -13.18
N CYS A 279 -3.61 -8.77 -12.44
CA CYS A 279 -2.95 -7.49 -12.70
C CYS A 279 -1.42 -7.57 -12.51
N ALA A 280 -0.94 -8.31 -11.49
CA ALA A 280 0.49 -8.48 -11.27
C ALA A 280 1.15 -9.29 -12.39
N LEU A 281 0.48 -10.32 -12.89
CA LEU A 281 0.94 -11.12 -14.04
C LEU A 281 0.88 -10.32 -15.35
N GLU A 282 -0.19 -9.53 -15.58
CA GLU A 282 -0.27 -8.58 -16.68
C GLU A 282 0.92 -7.60 -16.66
N ALA A 283 1.19 -7.00 -15.48
CA ALA A 283 2.31 -6.09 -15.29
C ALA A 283 3.68 -6.76 -15.50
N ALA A 284 3.79 -8.06 -15.23
CA ALA A 284 5.00 -8.84 -15.50
C ALA A 284 5.10 -9.35 -16.96
N GLY A 285 4.12 -9.03 -17.83
CA GLY A 285 4.07 -9.51 -19.20
C GLY A 285 3.66 -10.97 -19.36
N LEU A 286 3.02 -11.57 -18.35
CA LEU A 286 2.64 -12.98 -18.29
C LEU A 286 1.13 -13.16 -18.58
N THR A 287 0.64 -12.67 -19.70
CA THR A 287 -0.76 -12.85 -20.11
C THR A 287 -1.02 -14.23 -20.70
N GLU A 288 0.01 -14.81 -21.34
CA GLU A 288 -0.01 -16.14 -21.95
C GLU A 288 1.21 -16.95 -21.52
N SER A 289 1.28 -18.22 -21.90
CA SER A 289 2.46 -19.06 -21.66
C SER A 289 3.67 -18.53 -22.42
N SER A 290 4.80 -18.41 -21.74
CA SER A 290 6.04 -17.86 -22.28
C SER A 290 7.26 -18.55 -21.71
N ASP A 291 8.40 -18.40 -22.40
CA ASP A 291 9.70 -18.88 -21.92
C ASP A 291 10.33 -17.93 -20.88
N ALA A 292 9.56 -16.99 -20.36
CA ALA A 292 10.02 -15.97 -19.43
C ALA A 292 10.60 -16.56 -18.14
N ARG A 293 11.64 -15.90 -17.65
CA ARG A 293 12.28 -16.14 -16.35
C ARG A 293 11.86 -15.01 -15.41
N VAL A 294 11.16 -15.36 -14.34
CA VAL A 294 10.55 -14.39 -13.44
C VAL A 294 11.12 -14.50 -12.04
N LEU A 295 11.35 -13.37 -11.41
CA LEU A 295 11.72 -13.25 -10.01
C LEU A 295 10.50 -12.81 -9.19
N ASP A 296 10.22 -13.51 -8.08
CA ASP A 296 9.25 -13.07 -7.06
C ASP A 296 10.02 -12.76 -5.76
N ALA A 297 10.11 -11.48 -5.43
CA ALA A 297 11.05 -11.00 -4.41
C ALA A 297 10.55 -11.15 -2.96
N TYR A 298 9.27 -11.42 -2.74
CA TYR A 298 8.65 -11.61 -1.41
C TYR A 298 7.57 -12.69 -1.51
N CYS A 299 7.97 -13.92 -1.85
CA CYS A 299 7.03 -14.92 -2.35
C CYS A 299 6.07 -15.50 -1.30
N GLY A 300 6.32 -15.32 0.00
CA GLY A 300 5.50 -15.91 1.06
C GLY A 300 5.33 -17.42 0.89
N VAL A 301 4.10 -17.90 0.95
CA VAL A 301 3.75 -19.33 0.71
C VAL A 301 3.66 -19.69 -0.78
N GLY A 302 4.15 -18.81 -1.67
CA GLY A 302 4.28 -19.05 -3.10
C GLY A 302 3.04 -18.76 -3.93
N THR A 303 2.08 -17.98 -3.46
CA THR A 303 0.81 -17.73 -4.18
C THR A 303 1.02 -17.05 -5.53
N ILE A 304 1.76 -15.95 -5.58
CA ILE A 304 2.08 -15.23 -6.82
C ILE A 304 3.10 -16.02 -7.65
N THR A 305 4.13 -16.60 -6.99
CA THR A 305 5.13 -17.45 -7.65
C THR A 305 4.48 -18.58 -8.45
N LEU A 306 3.51 -19.30 -7.84
CA LEU A 306 2.85 -20.44 -8.49
C LEU A 306 1.87 -19.97 -9.57
N ALA A 307 1.17 -18.86 -9.37
CA ALA A 307 0.36 -18.25 -10.43
C ALA A 307 1.21 -17.85 -11.65
N ALA A 308 2.39 -17.28 -11.42
CA ALA A 308 3.36 -16.97 -12.48
C ALA A 308 3.90 -18.25 -13.14
N ALA A 309 4.20 -19.31 -12.37
CA ALA A 309 4.75 -20.56 -12.88
C ALA A 309 3.76 -21.36 -13.77
N GLN A 310 2.46 -21.05 -13.75
CA GLN A 310 1.52 -21.58 -14.73
C GLN A 310 1.79 -21.06 -16.14
N ARG A 311 2.37 -19.86 -16.26
CA ARG A 311 2.57 -19.13 -17.52
C ARG A 311 4.03 -18.94 -17.91
N ALA A 312 4.95 -18.84 -16.94
CA ALA A 312 6.39 -18.69 -17.16
C ALA A 312 7.13 -20.04 -17.18
N ALA A 313 8.26 -20.10 -17.89
CA ALA A 313 9.10 -21.31 -17.91
C ALA A 313 9.80 -21.52 -16.55
N HIS A 314 10.29 -20.46 -15.93
CA HIS A 314 11.00 -20.51 -14.65
C HIS A 314 10.64 -19.34 -13.76
N VAL A 315 10.29 -19.63 -12.49
CA VAL A 315 10.05 -18.60 -11.48
C VAL A 315 10.93 -18.89 -10.26
N ILE A 316 11.63 -17.87 -9.78
CA ILE A 316 12.40 -17.96 -8.54
C ILE A 316 11.70 -17.09 -7.49
N GLY A 317 11.19 -17.73 -6.43
CA GLY A 317 10.63 -17.06 -5.27
C GLY A 317 11.67 -16.93 -4.15
N VAL A 318 11.78 -15.74 -3.54
CA VAL A 318 12.67 -15.46 -2.39
C VAL A 318 11.81 -15.03 -1.21
N GLU A 319 12.04 -15.66 -0.05
CA GLU A 319 11.30 -15.38 1.20
C GLU A 319 12.21 -15.58 2.41
N ILE A 320 12.11 -14.69 3.40
CA ILE A 320 12.94 -14.73 4.61
C ILE A 320 12.39 -15.67 5.69
N VAL A 321 11.11 -16.02 5.63
CA VAL A 321 10.40 -16.79 6.66
C VAL A 321 10.50 -18.30 6.36
N PRO A 322 11.24 -19.11 7.17
CA PRO A 322 11.46 -20.53 6.88
C PRO A 322 10.16 -21.37 6.73
N PRO A 323 9.15 -21.25 7.61
CA PRO A 323 7.87 -21.96 7.43
C PRO A 323 7.17 -21.63 6.12
N ALA A 324 7.18 -20.36 5.68
CA ALA A 324 6.55 -19.96 4.43
C ALA A 324 7.22 -20.62 3.21
N ILE A 325 8.57 -20.75 3.21
CA ILE A 325 9.31 -21.47 2.17
C ILE A 325 8.97 -22.98 2.16
N ALA A 326 8.79 -23.58 3.34
CA ALA A 326 8.38 -24.97 3.41
C ALA A 326 6.99 -25.16 2.80
N ASP A 327 6.04 -24.30 3.15
CA ASP A 327 4.69 -24.28 2.59
C ASP A 327 4.71 -24.02 1.07
N ALA A 328 5.54 -23.09 0.60
CA ALA A 328 5.68 -22.78 -0.83
C ALA A 328 6.17 -23.97 -1.67
N ARG A 329 7.16 -24.71 -1.16
CA ARG A 329 7.67 -25.92 -1.82
C ARG A 329 6.63 -27.04 -1.86
N GLU A 330 5.88 -27.23 -0.77
CA GLU A 330 4.81 -28.21 -0.72
C GLU A 330 3.65 -27.83 -1.64
N ASN A 331 3.27 -26.53 -1.67
CA ASN A 331 2.28 -26.01 -2.61
C ASN A 331 2.71 -26.21 -4.08
N ALA A 332 4.00 -26.00 -4.40
CA ALA A 332 4.51 -26.27 -5.74
C ALA A 332 4.41 -27.76 -6.11
N ARG A 333 4.78 -28.66 -5.19
CA ARG A 333 4.67 -30.10 -5.37
C ARG A 333 3.23 -30.54 -5.61
N ARG A 334 2.30 -30.04 -4.79
CA ARG A 334 0.86 -30.33 -4.84
C ARG A 334 0.23 -29.94 -6.17
N ASN A 335 0.72 -28.84 -6.76
CA ASN A 335 0.23 -28.31 -8.03
C ASN A 335 1.04 -28.79 -9.26
N GLY A 336 2.03 -29.67 -9.08
CA GLY A 336 2.86 -30.18 -10.18
C GLY A 336 3.78 -29.13 -10.80
N LEU A 337 4.11 -28.05 -10.08
CA LEU A 337 4.90 -26.92 -10.55
C LEU A 337 6.34 -26.89 -10.03
N SER A 338 6.81 -27.95 -9.33
CA SER A 338 8.15 -28.01 -8.75
C SER A 338 9.30 -27.91 -9.78
N ASN A 339 9.03 -28.19 -11.03
CA ASN A 339 9.99 -28.06 -12.13
C ASN A 339 10.06 -26.63 -12.70
N ARG A 340 9.08 -25.77 -12.43
CA ARG A 340 9.01 -24.38 -12.89
C ARG A 340 9.22 -23.36 -11.77
N ALA A 341 8.89 -23.71 -10.51
CA ALA A 341 9.02 -22.84 -9.36
C ALA A 341 10.14 -23.31 -8.43
N ARG A 342 11.15 -22.46 -8.23
CA ARG A 342 12.25 -22.67 -7.28
C ARG A 342 12.13 -21.67 -6.14
N PHE A 343 12.34 -22.11 -4.88
CA PHE A 343 12.21 -21.25 -3.70
C PHE A 343 13.54 -21.18 -2.94
N ILE A 344 13.93 -19.93 -2.61
CA ILE A 344 15.17 -19.59 -1.89
C ILE A 344 14.78 -18.97 -0.54
N LEU A 345 15.29 -19.58 0.53
CA LEU A 345 15.19 -19.01 1.87
C LEU A 345 16.27 -17.97 2.06
N GLY A 346 15.88 -16.72 2.27
CA GLY A 346 16.82 -15.63 2.53
C GLY A 346 16.18 -14.26 2.40
N ASP A 347 16.94 -13.23 2.77
CA ASP A 347 16.55 -11.85 2.55
C ASP A 347 16.69 -11.50 1.05
N ALA A 348 15.60 -11.02 0.45
CA ALA A 348 15.56 -10.64 -0.96
C ALA A 348 16.66 -9.60 -1.31
N ALA A 349 16.92 -8.64 -0.42
CA ALA A 349 17.98 -7.64 -0.60
C ALA A 349 19.40 -8.23 -0.62
N ALA A 350 19.59 -9.42 -0.04
CA ALA A 350 20.87 -10.12 -0.03
C ALA A 350 20.96 -11.21 -1.12
N GLU A 351 19.88 -11.97 -1.33
CA GLU A 351 19.91 -13.14 -2.23
C GLU A 351 19.82 -12.75 -3.70
N ILE A 352 19.01 -11.73 -4.05
CA ILE A 352 18.82 -11.32 -5.45
C ILE A 352 20.11 -10.81 -6.10
N PRO A 353 20.94 -9.95 -5.44
CA PRO A 353 22.24 -9.59 -6.00
C PRO A 353 23.17 -10.78 -6.25
N LYS A 354 23.12 -11.83 -5.39
CA LYS A 354 23.92 -13.04 -5.58
C LYS A 354 23.45 -13.82 -6.80
N LEU A 355 22.14 -13.98 -6.99
CA LEU A 355 21.59 -14.66 -8.19
C LEU A 355 22.07 -13.97 -9.46
N ILE A 356 21.97 -12.65 -9.51
CA ILE A 356 22.43 -11.84 -10.65
C ILE A 356 23.94 -11.99 -10.87
N ALA A 357 24.73 -11.95 -9.79
CA ALA A 357 26.20 -12.12 -9.87
C ALA A 357 26.60 -13.53 -10.36
N HIS A 358 25.77 -14.55 -10.14
CA HIS A 358 25.96 -15.92 -10.65
C HIS A 358 25.41 -16.12 -12.08
N GLY A 359 24.99 -15.05 -12.76
CA GLY A 359 24.56 -15.08 -14.15
C GLY A 359 23.09 -15.41 -14.38
N GLU A 360 22.26 -15.39 -13.31
CA GLU A 360 20.80 -15.50 -13.49
C GLU A 360 20.27 -14.23 -14.17
N HIS A 361 19.45 -14.43 -15.20
CA HIS A 361 18.76 -13.37 -15.92
C HIS A 361 17.26 -13.48 -15.69
N PHE A 362 16.59 -12.34 -15.59
CA PHE A 362 15.16 -12.25 -15.40
C PHE A 362 14.54 -11.29 -16.43
N ASP A 363 13.45 -11.70 -17.05
CA ASP A 363 12.66 -10.89 -17.99
C ASP A 363 11.72 -9.97 -17.22
N ALA A 364 11.26 -10.41 -16.05
CA ALA A 364 10.44 -9.64 -15.16
C ALA A 364 10.73 -9.93 -13.69
N ALA A 365 10.45 -8.95 -12.82
CA ALA A 365 10.39 -9.17 -11.38
C ALA A 365 9.04 -8.71 -10.82
N ILE A 366 8.47 -9.52 -9.92
CA ILE A 366 7.27 -9.22 -9.15
C ILE A 366 7.71 -8.92 -7.72
N LEU A 367 7.22 -7.82 -7.16
CA LEU A 367 7.49 -7.39 -5.80
C LEU A 367 6.15 -7.25 -5.06
N ASP A 368 6.02 -7.90 -3.91
CA ASP A 368 4.89 -7.70 -2.99
C ASP A 368 5.44 -7.47 -1.56
N PRO A 369 6.11 -6.33 -1.33
CA PRO A 369 6.78 -6.04 -0.08
C PRO A 369 5.79 -5.78 1.07
N PRO A 370 6.24 -5.86 2.34
CA PRO A 370 5.44 -5.48 3.49
C PRO A 370 5.09 -3.99 3.47
N ARG A 371 4.19 -3.55 4.37
CA ARG A 371 3.68 -2.17 4.47
C ARG A 371 4.74 -1.06 4.47
N LYS A 372 5.95 -1.33 4.94
CA LYS A 372 7.07 -0.37 4.92
C LYS A 372 7.65 -0.12 3.52
N GLY A 373 7.21 -0.86 2.51
CA GLY A 373 7.76 -0.85 1.15
C GLY A 373 8.97 -1.77 0.99
N ALA A 374 9.56 -1.78 -0.20
CA ALA A 374 10.75 -2.56 -0.50
C ALA A 374 12.00 -1.95 0.16
N ASP A 375 12.97 -2.82 0.45
CA ASP A 375 14.28 -2.37 0.94
C ASP A 375 15.03 -1.61 -0.19
N GLU A 376 15.68 -0.51 0.18
CA GLU A 376 16.41 0.32 -0.78
C GLU A 376 17.51 -0.44 -1.50
N LYS A 377 18.20 -1.36 -0.81
CA LYS A 377 19.26 -2.20 -1.41
C LYS A 377 18.70 -3.14 -2.47
N LEU A 378 17.48 -3.66 -2.24
CA LEU A 378 16.79 -4.47 -3.23
C LEU A 378 16.44 -3.65 -4.47
N LEU A 379 15.84 -2.46 -4.29
CA LEU A 379 15.51 -1.59 -5.42
C LEU A 379 16.76 -1.23 -6.24
N ASP A 380 17.87 -0.89 -5.57
CA ASP A 380 19.15 -0.61 -6.23
C ASP A 380 19.71 -1.83 -6.97
N ALA A 381 19.53 -3.03 -6.41
CA ALA A 381 19.95 -4.27 -7.08
C ALA A 381 19.15 -4.52 -8.36
N LEU A 382 17.83 -4.33 -8.33
CA LEU A 382 16.95 -4.45 -9.50
C LEU A 382 17.28 -3.42 -10.58
N ILE A 383 17.56 -2.16 -10.16
CA ILE A 383 17.99 -1.09 -11.07
C ILE A 383 19.32 -1.47 -11.78
N ARG A 384 20.32 -1.91 -11.01
CA ARG A 384 21.62 -2.34 -11.56
C ARG A 384 21.51 -3.56 -12.46
N ALA A 385 20.67 -4.53 -12.08
CA ALA A 385 20.42 -5.72 -12.89
C ALA A 385 19.77 -5.41 -14.24
N GLY A 386 19.10 -4.28 -14.32
CA GLY A 386 18.48 -3.86 -15.56
C GLY A 386 17.28 -4.72 -15.97
N ILE A 387 16.57 -5.32 -15.02
CA ILE A 387 15.39 -6.16 -15.31
C ILE A 387 14.40 -5.35 -16.14
N PRO A 388 13.98 -5.82 -17.33
CA PRO A 388 13.19 -5.02 -18.26
C PRO A 388 11.85 -4.55 -17.69
N THR A 389 11.19 -5.41 -16.91
CA THR A 389 9.83 -5.19 -16.42
C THR A 389 9.73 -5.46 -14.93
N LEU A 390 9.12 -4.53 -14.19
CA LEU A 390 8.82 -4.69 -12.77
C LEU A 390 7.31 -4.58 -12.56
N SER A 391 6.74 -5.59 -11.92
CA SER A 391 5.39 -5.60 -11.38
C SER A 391 5.49 -5.33 -9.88
N TYR A 392 5.04 -4.15 -9.43
CA TYR A 392 5.11 -3.77 -8.02
C TYR A 392 3.71 -3.78 -7.41
N VAL A 393 3.45 -4.72 -6.50
CA VAL A 393 2.24 -4.80 -5.70
C VAL A 393 2.47 -4.08 -4.37
N SER A 394 1.51 -3.32 -3.89
CA SER A 394 1.63 -2.60 -2.62
C SER A 394 0.29 -2.38 -1.93
N CYS A 395 0.27 -2.57 -0.61
CA CYS A 395 -0.87 -2.27 0.25
C CYS A 395 -0.86 -0.83 0.80
N ASP A 396 0.18 -0.02 0.52
CA ASP A 396 0.27 1.37 0.96
C ASP A 396 0.73 2.31 -0.16
N PRO A 397 -0.15 3.23 -0.63
CA PRO A 397 0.17 4.15 -1.71
C PRO A 397 1.34 5.10 -1.42
N ALA A 398 1.60 5.44 -0.14
CA ALA A 398 2.66 6.39 0.18
C ALA A 398 4.05 5.74 0.06
N THR A 399 4.22 4.51 0.57
CA THR A 399 5.47 3.75 0.41
C THR A 399 5.68 3.34 -1.04
N LEU A 400 4.61 2.94 -1.75
CA LEU A 400 4.65 2.69 -3.19
C LEU A 400 5.19 3.90 -3.97
N ALA A 401 4.62 5.08 -3.74
CA ALA A 401 5.04 6.30 -4.44
C ALA A 401 6.51 6.68 -4.18
N ARG A 402 6.99 6.47 -2.94
CA ARG A 402 8.41 6.63 -2.56
C ARG A 402 9.31 5.69 -3.36
N ASP A 403 8.92 4.42 -3.44
CA ASP A 403 9.73 3.38 -4.10
C ASP A 403 9.70 3.54 -5.63
N VAL A 404 8.53 3.87 -6.19
CA VAL A 404 8.36 4.24 -7.62
C VAL A 404 9.25 5.42 -7.99
N LYS A 405 9.33 6.46 -7.15
CA LYS A 405 10.24 7.60 -7.38
C LYS A 405 11.70 7.16 -7.50
N ARG A 406 12.14 6.22 -6.64
CA ARG A 406 13.51 5.68 -6.69
C ARG A 406 13.75 4.87 -7.97
N LEU A 407 12.78 4.03 -8.36
CA LEU A 407 12.86 3.24 -9.59
C LEU A 407 12.92 4.14 -10.83
N ILE A 408 12.13 5.22 -10.88
CA ILE A 408 12.16 6.21 -11.96
C ILE A 408 13.52 6.91 -12.03
N ALA A 409 14.09 7.32 -10.89
CA ALA A 409 15.44 7.86 -10.83
C ALA A 409 16.50 6.84 -11.32
N GLY A 410 16.22 5.54 -11.24
CA GLY A 410 17.02 4.44 -11.77
C GLY A 410 16.75 4.07 -13.24
N GLY A 411 15.97 4.88 -13.96
CA GLY A 411 15.72 4.72 -15.39
C GLY A 411 14.50 3.85 -15.74
N TYR A 412 13.56 3.68 -14.81
CA TYR A 412 12.25 3.06 -15.10
C TYR A 412 11.19 4.13 -15.42
N LEU A 413 10.16 3.73 -16.15
CA LEU A 413 8.95 4.51 -16.38
C LEU A 413 7.75 3.80 -15.76
N LEU A 414 6.93 4.55 -15.01
CA LEU A 414 5.62 4.06 -14.60
C LEU A 414 4.68 4.10 -15.80
N GLN A 415 4.26 2.92 -16.27
CA GLN A 415 3.31 2.80 -17.39
C GLN A 415 1.87 3.01 -16.90
N TRP A 416 1.51 2.36 -15.82
CA TRP A 416 0.20 2.50 -15.17
C TRP A 416 0.22 1.98 -13.74
N ALA A 417 -0.76 2.42 -12.97
CA ALA A 417 -1.10 1.90 -11.65
C ALA A 417 -2.55 1.42 -11.63
N GLN A 418 -2.79 0.21 -11.13
CA GLN A 418 -4.10 -0.40 -10.98
C GLN A 418 -4.46 -0.57 -9.51
N PRO A 419 -5.35 0.27 -8.94
CA PRO A 419 -5.89 0.06 -7.61
C PRO A 419 -6.85 -1.15 -7.59
N VAL A 420 -6.80 -1.94 -6.50
CA VAL A 420 -7.66 -3.10 -6.26
C VAL A 420 -8.26 -2.99 -4.86
N ASP A 421 -9.59 -3.13 -4.75
CA ASP A 421 -10.30 -3.07 -3.49
C ASP A 421 -10.28 -4.42 -2.76
N MET A 422 -9.13 -4.80 -2.22
CA MET A 422 -8.97 -6.01 -1.40
C MET A 422 -9.80 -5.94 -0.10
N PHE A 423 -10.00 -4.73 0.43
CA PHE A 423 -10.62 -4.48 1.74
C PHE A 423 -11.83 -3.54 1.61
N PRO A 424 -12.98 -4.03 1.12
CA PRO A 424 -14.20 -3.23 1.02
C PRO A 424 -14.56 -2.52 2.32
N TRP A 425 -15.19 -1.35 2.21
CA TRP A 425 -15.62 -0.52 3.33
C TRP A 425 -14.52 0.01 4.24
N THR A 426 -13.25 -0.11 3.82
CA THR A 426 -12.09 0.47 4.53
C THR A 426 -11.32 1.43 3.64
N GLY A 427 -10.43 2.24 4.23
CA GLY A 427 -9.52 3.11 3.47
C GLY A 427 -8.35 2.37 2.81
N HIS A 428 -8.15 1.09 3.07
CA HIS A 428 -7.06 0.32 2.50
C HIS A 428 -7.29 0.06 1.00
N VAL A 429 -6.21 0.13 0.22
CA VAL A 429 -6.20 -0.16 -1.21
C VAL A 429 -4.90 -0.88 -1.55
N GLU A 430 -5.03 -1.99 -2.26
CA GLU A 430 -3.90 -2.63 -2.93
C GLU A 430 -3.69 -1.97 -4.28
N THR A 431 -2.45 -1.89 -4.74
CA THR A 431 -2.13 -1.25 -6.02
C THR A 431 -1.05 -2.05 -6.73
N VAL A 432 -1.29 -2.37 -7.99
CA VAL A 432 -0.28 -2.94 -8.89
C VAL A 432 0.26 -1.84 -9.79
N CYS A 433 1.58 -1.71 -9.88
CA CYS A 433 2.23 -0.82 -10.83
C CYS A 433 3.03 -1.61 -11.86
N LEU A 434 2.86 -1.28 -13.14
CA LEU A 434 3.79 -1.69 -14.19
C LEU A 434 4.86 -0.62 -14.36
N LEU A 435 6.11 -1.02 -14.14
CA LEU A 435 7.27 -0.20 -14.47
C LEU A 435 8.11 -0.92 -15.53
N SER A 436 8.45 -0.21 -16.61
CA SER A 436 9.33 -0.71 -17.66
C SER A 436 10.63 0.09 -17.70
N LYS A 437 11.75 -0.61 -17.92
CA LYS A 437 13.04 0.05 -18.09
C LYS A 437 13.11 0.74 -19.44
N LEU A 438 13.56 2.00 -19.45
CA LEU A 438 13.85 2.71 -20.68
C LEU A 438 14.95 1.97 -21.45
N ASN A 439 14.63 1.42 -22.61
CA ASN A 439 15.61 0.85 -23.52
C ASN A 439 16.33 2.00 -24.23
N VAL A 440 17.46 2.45 -23.68
CA VAL A 440 18.31 3.50 -24.27
C VAL A 440 18.96 3.04 -25.60
N LYS A 441 18.69 1.81 -26.07
CA LYS A 441 19.27 1.26 -27.31
C LYS A 441 18.53 1.65 -28.60
N HIS A 442 17.37 2.28 -28.50
CA HIS A 442 16.72 2.91 -29.65
C HIS A 442 16.83 4.43 -29.48
N HIS A 443 17.94 5.00 -29.91
CA HIS A 443 17.93 6.39 -30.36
C HIS A 443 16.96 6.43 -31.55
N ILE A 444 15.78 6.99 -31.37
CA ILE A 444 15.02 7.53 -32.48
C ILE A 444 15.75 8.83 -32.82
N GLU A 445 16.64 8.79 -33.78
CA GLU A 445 17.06 10.00 -34.48
C GLU A 445 15.83 10.51 -35.21
N VAL A 446 15.15 11.47 -34.59
CA VAL A 446 14.15 12.27 -35.29
C VAL A 446 14.97 13.35 -36.02
N GLU A 447 15.26 13.12 -37.29
CA GLU A 447 15.65 14.20 -38.20
C GLU A 447 14.44 15.15 -38.29
N ILE A 448 14.45 16.20 -37.48
CA ILE A 448 13.54 17.32 -37.63
C ILE A 448 14.15 18.20 -38.69
N THR A 449 13.71 18.06 -39.94
CA THR A 449 13.90 19.10 -40.94
C THR A 449 13.19 20.36 -40.46
N MET A 450 13.96 21.32 -39.98
CA MET A 450 13.45 22.62 -39.57
C MET A 450 13.19 23.47 -40.83
N ASP A 451 12.01 23.30 -41.38
CA ASP A 451 11.40 24.32 -42.24
C ASP A 451 10.27 24.96 -41.46
N GLU A 452 10.47 26.24 -41.13
CA GLU A 452 9.46 27.20 -40.66
C GLU A 452 8.68 26.87 -39.38
N LEU A 453 9.33 27.01 -38.21
CA LEU A 453 8.63 27.37 -36.98
C LEU A 453 9.34 28.56 -36.33
N ASP A 454 8.60 29.67 -36.22
CA ASP A 454 8.97 30.88 -35.47
C ASP A 454 9.51 30.52 -34.08
N LEU A 455 10.79 30.70 -33.90
CA LEU A 455 11.49 30.61 -32.62
C LEU A 455 11.04 31.79 -31.74
N THR A 456 10.02 31.59 -30.94
CA THR A 456 9.67 32.53 -29.86
C THR A 456 10.77 32.51 -28.79
N ALA A 457 11.11 33.69 -28.28
CA ALA A 457 12.22 34.10 -27.40
C ALA A 457 12.40 33.32 -26.05
N ALA A 458 12.16 32.02 -26.00
CA ALA A 458 12.26 31.19 -24.78
C ALA A 458 13.51 30.28 -24.73
N GLU A 459 14.29 30.14 -25.81
CA GLU A 459 15.28 29.05 -25.95
C GLU A 459 16.77 29.42 -25.87
N SER A 460 17.13 30.63 -25.47
CA SER A 460 18.55 30.99 -25.31
C SER A 460 18.90 31.54 -23.93
N LYS A 461 18.65 30.80 -22.86
CA LYS A 461 19.09 31.20 -21.52
C LYS A 461 20.28 30.35 -21.08
N ALA A 462 21.49 30.89 -21.19
CA ALA A 462 22.68 30.24 -20.64
C ALA A 462 22.51 29.94 -19.15
N THR A 463 22.96 28.75 -18.76
CA THR A 463 22.95 28.27 -17.38
C THR A 463 23.92 29.07 -16.50
N TYR A 464 23.76 29.03 -15.20
CA TYR A 464 24.71 29.65 -14.27
C TYR A 464 26.12 29.11 -14.41
N ASP A 465 26.28 27.84 -14.75
CA ASP A 465 27.60 27.20 -14.87
C ASP A 465 28.29 27.56 -16.18
N GLU A 466 27.56 27.75 -17.27
CA GLU A 466 28.09 28.28 -18.52
C GLU A 466 28.59 29.73 -18.36
N ILE A 467 27.84 30.58 -17.66
CA ILE A 467 28.26 31.95 -17.35
C ILE A 467 29.52 31.95 -16.47
N LYS A 468 29.62 31.08 -15.46
CA LYS A 468 30.84 30.96 -14.62
C LYS A 468 32.04 30.48 -15.41
N ALA A 469 31.83 29.48 -16.29
CA ALA A 469 32.92 28.95 -17.15
C ALA A 469 33.46 30.03 -18.08
N TYR A 470 32.57 30.75 -18.76
CA TYR A 470 32.95 31.85 -19.64
C TYR A 470 33.72 32.95 -18.91
N VAL A 471 33.24 33.39 -17.73
CA VAL A 471 33.91 34.44 -16.95
C VAL A 471 35.27 33.97 -16.45
N LEU A 472 35.39 32.71 -16.04
CA LEU A 472 36.69 32.14 -15.62
C LEU A 472 37.67 32.05 -16.77
N GLU A 473 37.24 31.60 -17.94
CA GLU A 473 38.09 31.43 -19.14
C GLU A 473 38.57 32.79 -19.69
N LYS A 474 37.66 33.75 -19.83
CA LYS A 474 37.94 35.03 -20.47
C LYS A 474 38.61 36.05 -19.55
N PHE A 475 38.24 36.07 -18.26
CA PHE A 475 38.67 37.10 -17.30
C PHE A 475 39.53 36.56 -16.14
N GLY A 476 39.70 35.21 -16.01
CA GLY A 476 40.60 34.59 -15.05
C GLY A 476 40.12 34.57 -13.59
N PHE A 477 38.89 34.93 -13.28
CA PHE A 477 38.37 34.89 -11.91
C PHE A 477 36.99 34.24 -11.78
N LYS A 478 36.72 33.72 -10.59
CA LYS A 478 35.44 33.02 -10.29
C LYS A 478 34.36 34.00 -9.87
N VAL A 479 33.13 33.77 -10.37
CA VAL A 479 31.90 34.48 -9.93
C VAL A 479 30.93 33.54 -9.24
N SER A 480 30.20 34.05 -8.24
CA SER A 480 29.19 33.25 -7.51
C SER A 480 27.82 33.32 -8.19
N GLN A 481 26.99 32.30 -7.95
CA GLN A 481 25.60 32.31 -8.42
C GLN A 481 24.83 33.55 -7.92
N LEU A 482 25.14 34.00 -6.70
CA LEU A 482 24.51 35.17 -6.10
C LEU A 482 24.79 36.45 -6.94
N TYR A 483 26.02 36.63 -7.40
CA TYR A 483 26.41 37.78 -8.22
C TYR A 483 25.76 37.70 -9.61
N ILE A 484 25.74 36.53 -10.23
CA ILE A 484 25.03 36.32 -11.52
C ILE A 484 23.56 36.67 -11.38
N ALA A 485 22.87 36.18 -10.31
CA ALA A 485 21.47 36.49 -10.03
C ALA A 485 21.22 38.01 -9.82
N GLN A 486 22.11 38.69 -9.11
CA GLN A 486 22.01 40.16 -8.92
C GLN A 486 22.09 40.89 -10.27
N ILE A 487 23.00 40.51 -11.15
CA ILE A 487 23.19 41.18 -12.44
C ILE A 487 22.06 40.80 -13.42
N LYS A 488 21.61 39.55 -13.46
CA LYS A 488 20.42 39.16 -14.23
C LYS A 488 19.20 40.00 -13.86
N ARG A 489 18.91 40.18 -12.55
CA ARG A 489 17.83 41.06 -12.08
C ARG A 489 18.03 42.51 -12.49
N LYS A 490 19.25 43.03 -12.39
CA LYS A 490 19.59 44.41 -12.80
C LYS A 490 19.35 44.63 -14.31
N CYS A 491 19.50 43.58 -15.11
CA CYS A 491 19.25 43.58 -16.56
C CYS A 491 17.80 43.23 -16.93
N GLY A 492 16.89 43.11 -15.98
CA GLY A 492 15.46 42.83 -16.24
C GLY A 492 15.13 41.38 -16.57
N ILE A 493 16.09 40.43 -16.40
CA ILE A 493 15.88 39.00 -16.66
C ILE A 493 15.09 38.40 -15.47
N ILE A 494 13.88 37.87 -15.72
CA ILE A 494 13.01 37.28 -14.69
C ILE A 494 13.55 35.91 -14.30
N GLU A 495 13.88 35.74 -13.01
CA GLU A 495 14.27 34.46 -12.42
C GLU A 495 13.11 33.84 -11.63
N ARG A 496 13.03 32.48 -11.59
CA ARG A 496 12.06 31.78 -10.71
C ARG A 496 12.35 32.13 -9.24
N LYS A 497 11.32 32.47 -8.46
CA LYS A 497 11.45 32.75 -7.02
C LYS A 497 12.00 31.51 -6.31
N ASN A 498 13.16 31.65 -5.67
CA ASN A 498 13.72 30.63 -4.78
C ASN A 498 12.87 30.53 -3.51
N TYR A 499 12.38 29.31 -3.17
CA TYR A 499 11.59 29.03 -1.97
C TYR A 499 12.38 29.10 -0.65
N ASN A 500 13.73 29.17 -0.68
CA ASN A 500 14.59 29.29 0.49
C ASN A 500 15.06 30.73 0.69
N GLN A 501 14.18 31.61 1.11
CA GLN A 501 14.60 32.92 1.64
C GLN A 501 14.98 32.76 3.12
N SER A 502 16.16 33.30 3.50
CA SER A 502 16.61 33.39 4.88
C SER A 502 15.59 34.19 5.71
N LYS A 503 15.13 33.64 6.83
CA LYS A 503 14.15 34.27 7.76
C LYS A 503 14.75 35.36 8.65
N LYS A 504 15.95 35.90 8.36
CA LYS A 504 16.55 37.00 9.09
C LYS A 504 16.37 38.31 8.29
N GLU A 505 15.58 39.20 8.78
CA GLU A 505 15.26 40.52 8.17
C GLU A 505 16.48 41.45 7.97
N ASP A 506 17.65 41.16 8.54
CA ASP A 506 18.86 42.02 8.49
C ASP A 506 20.11 41.32 7.86
N ALA A 507 19.96 40.33 6.98
CA ALA A 507 21.12 39.74 6.33
C ALA A 507 21.68 40.73 5.27
N LYS A 508 22.80 41.40 5.54
CA LYS A 508 23.56 42.16 4.53
C LYS A 508 23.98 41.26 3.38
N VAL A 509 23.24 41.36 2.27
CA VAL A 509 23.59 40.65 1.04
C VAL A 509 24.81 41.35 0.39
N PRO A 510 25.94 40.65 0.16
CA PRO A 510 27.10 41.25 -0.46
C PRO A 510 26.76 41.74 -1.88
N LYS A 511 27.13 42.95 -2.22
CA LYS A 511 26.93 43.53 -3.56
C LYS A 511 28.03 42.98 -4.50
N CYS A 512 27.68 42.75 -5.76
CA CYS A 512 28.64 42.35 -6.78
C CYS A 512 29.73 43.43 -6.99
N PRO A 513 31.02 43.09 -6.90
CA PRO A 513 32.12 44.05 -7.21
C PRO A 513 32.03 44.51 -8.66
N PRO A 514 32.43 45.78 -8.98
CA PRO A 514 32.32 46.34 -10.33
C PRO A 514 32.99 45.55 -11.42
N GLU A 515 34.17 44.99 -11.13
CA GLU A 515 34.94 44.14 -12.07
C GLU A 515 34.21 42.86 -12.43
N LYS A 516 33.56 42.22 -11.42
CA LYS A 516 32.77 41.00 -11.61
C LYS A 516 31.43 41.30 -12.27
N GLU A 517 30.86 42.46 -12.03
CA GLU A 517 29.66 42.94 -12.71
C GLU A 517 29.89 43.11 -14.19
N ALA A 518 31.03 43.77 -14.59
CA ALA A 518 31.39 43.94 -15.98
C ALA A 518 31.60 42.61 -16.71
N ALA A 519 32.30 41.66 -16.08
CA ALA A 519 32.52 40.33 -16.65
C ALA A 519 31.22 39.50 -16.79
N ILE A 520 30.29 39.60 -15.83
CA ILE A 520 28.99 38.94 -15.94
C ILE A 520 28.14 39.58 -17.03
N MET A 521 28.17 40.91 -17.17
CA MET A 521 27.46 41.62 -18.23
C MET A 521 27.98 41.21 -19.61
N ASP A 522 29.32 41.09 -19.78
CA ASP A 522 29.95 40.62 -21.02
C ASP A 522 29.53 39.15 -21.32
N ALA A 523 29.46 38.28 -20.31
CA ALA A 523 28.96 36.93 -20.48
C ALA A 523 27.46 36.89 -20.91
N LEU A 524 26.61 37.72 -20.29
CA LEU A 524 25.20 37.82 -20.67
C LEU A 524 25.02 38.32 -22.12
N LYS A 525 25.87 39.23 -22.61
CA LYS A 525 25.89 39.66 -24.00
C LYS A 525 26.39 38.56 -24.93
N HIS A 526 27.45 37.85 -24.56
CA HIS A 526 27.97 36.74 -25.33
C HIS A 526 26.92 35.65 -25.58
N PHE A 527 26.15 35.34 -24.53
CA PHE A 527 25.05 34.39 -24.62
C PHE A 527 23.71 35.00 -25.10
N GLN A 528 23.73 36.19 -25.65
CA GLN A 528 22.57 36.90 -26.21
C GLN A 528 21.38 37.03 -25.23
N MET A 529 21.67 37.06 -23.94
CA MET A 529 20.64 37.22 -22.89
C MET A 529 20.27 38.69 -22.65
N ILE A 530 21.10 39.61 -23.07
CA ILE A 530 20.92 41.07 -23.07
C ILE A 530 21.53 41.64 -24.36
N PRO A 531 20.99 42.78 -24.89
CA PRO A 531 21.48 43.41 -26.08
C PRO A 531 22.92 43.95 -25.96
#